data_9ec4f3621cff071ab2894a67fb670c96
#
_entry.id   9ec4f3621cff071ab2894a67fb670c96
#
_cell.length_a   1.000
_cell.length_b   1.000
_cell.length_c   1.000
_cell.angle_alpha   90.00
_cell.angle_beta   90.00
_cell.angle_gamma   90.00
#
_symmetry.space_group_name_H-M   'P 1'
#
loop_
_entity.id
_entity.type
_entity.pdbx_description
1 polymer ?
#
loop_
_entity_poly.entity_id
_entity_poly.type
_entity_poly.pdbx_seq_one_letter_code
_entity_poly.pdbx_strand_id
1 'polypeptide(L)'
;MTKNFRIEKDSMGTIEVPMEALWGAQTQRSIINFSIGEELIPIELIYSLTLIKKAASIANFNLGLIDKRKKDLIVEACTEILDGLHDSQFPLKVWQTGSGTQTNMNVNEVISNIAALKTNSELGSHQPIHPNDDVNKSQSTNDTFPAAIQISVVNEIIKNLVPTIRELTKILDKKSEEWKDLIKIGRTHFQDAVPLTFGQEISGWSEQLKDAENAIIMSLNELYFLPLGGTAVGTGINCPKGFCEESIKSISDDTNLMFYKSKNNFSIMASHDRLAQVMSQIKILAGALFKISNDIKILSSGPRSGIYELIIPQNEPGSSIMPGKVNPTQCEALSMVCTQIMGLEYAVSMANSSGT
;
A
#
# COMPACT_ATOMS: atom_id res chain seq x y z
N MET A 1 -19.38 -0.85 -34.17
CA MET A 1 -19.30 0.12 -33.06
C MET A 1 -18.09 0.97 -33.32
N THR A 2 -18.30 2.20 -33.73
CA THR A 2 -17.20 3.19 -33.90
C THR A 2 -16.64 3.47 -32.51
N LYS A 3 -15.40 3.02 -32.27
CA LYS A 3 -14.68 3.40 -31.05
C LYS A 3 -14.49 4.91 -31.11
N ASN A 4 -15.11 5.64 -30.19
CA ASN A 4 -14.87 7.08 -30.07
C ASN A 4 -13.51 7.29 -29.41
N PHE A 5 -12.52 7.69 -30.21
CA PHE A 5 -11.19 8.07 -29.75
C PHE A 5 -10.98 9.57 -30.02
N ARG A 6 -10.21 10.22 -29.15
CA ARG A 6 -9.62 11.54 -29.40
C ARG A 6 -8.13 11.36 -29.71
N ILE A 7 -7.57 12.32 -30.45
CA ILE A 7 -6.13 12.33 -30.76
C ILE A 7 -5.43 13.22 -29.74
N GLU A 8 -4.49 12.65 -29.01
CA GLU A 8 -3.58 13.40 -28.16
C GLU A 8 -2.15 13.34 -28.68
N LYS A 9 -1.29 14.22 -28.18
CA LYS A 9 0.11 14.33 -28.61
C LYS A 9 1.04 14.47 -27.40
N ASP A 10 2.11 13.73 -27.44
CA ASP A 10 3.26 13.89 -26.55
C ASP A 10 4.57 14.12 -27.35
N SER A 11 5.73 14.02 -26.70
CA SER A 11 7.04 14.20 -27.34
C SER A 11 7.36 13.13 -28.41
N MET A 12 6.65 12.00 -28.39
CA MET A 12 6.83 10.88 -29.35
C MET A 12 5.86 10.96 -30.54
N GLY A 13 4.95 11.93 -30.57
CA GLY A 13 3.95 12.10 -31.63
C GLY A 13 2.53 11.87 -31.18
N THR A 14 1.63 11.65 -32.13
CA THR A 14 0.19 11.47 -31.87
C THR A 14 -0.15 10.04 -31.49
N ILE A 15 -1.23 9.91 -30.68
CA ILE A 15 -1.79 8.63 -30.27
C ILE A 15 -3.30 8.76 -30.08
N GLU A 16 -4.04 7.70 -30.35
CA GLU A 16 -5.46 7.60 -30.05
C GLU A 16 -5.69 7.26 -28.57
N VAL A 17 -6.51 8.05 -27.88
CA VAL A 17 -6.93 7.83 -26.49
C VAL A 17 -8.45 7.68 -26.48
N PRO A 18 -9.05 6.75 -25.73
CA PRO A 18 -10.50 6.63 -25.64
C PRO A 18 -11.16 7.94 -25.22
N MET A 19 -12.27 8.31 -25.87
CA MET A 19 -12.91 9.62 -25.67
C MET A 19 -13.29 9.89 -24.21
N GLU A 20 -13.69 8.87 -23.48
CA GLU A 20 -14.16 8.97 -22.08
C GLU A 20 -13.02 8.86 -21.06
N ALA A 21 -11.79 8.48 -21.48
CA ALA A 21 -10.67 8.33 -20.58
C ALA A 21 -10.17 9.69 -20.08
N LEU A 22 -9.92 9.80 -18.79
CA LEU A 22 -9.28 10.99 -18.20
C LEU A 22 -7.75 10.89 -18.22
N TRP A 23 -7.19 9.71 -18.52
CA TRP A 23 -5.75 9.62 -18.80
C TRP A 23 -5.43 10.17 -20.18
N GLY A 24 -4.17 10.46 -20.43
CA GLY A 24 -3.68 11.06 -21.67
C GLY A 24 -2.75 10.16 -22.47
N ALA A 25 -1.96 10.81 -23.34
CA ALA A 25 -1.10 10.15 -24.32
C ALA A 25 -0.05 9.23 -23.67
N GLN A 26 0.62 9.66 -22.59
CA GLN A 26 1.69 8.88 -21.98
C GLN A 26 1.15 7.63 -21.29
N THR A 27 0.03 7.73 -20.58
CA THR A 27 -0.66 6.58 -20.01
C THR A 27 -1.11 5.61 -21.09
N GLN A 28 -1.68 6.12 -22.20
CA GLN A 28 -2.11 5.27 -23.31
C GLN A 28 -0.96 4.49 -23.92
N ARG A 29 0.22 5.09 -24.06
CA ARG A 29 1.42 4.36 -24.50
C ARG A 29 1.83 3.26 -23.55
N SER A 30 1.74 3.53 -22.24
CA SER A 30 2.06 2.54 -21.22
C SER A 30 1.12 1.33 -21.29
N ILE A 31 -0.20 1.56 -21.46
CA ILE A 31 -1.18 0.50 -21.64
C ILE A 31 -0.82 -0.41 -22.82
N ILE A 32 -0.38 0.20 -23.94
CA ILE A 32 -0.02 -0.55 -25.16
C ILE A 32 1.31 -1.31 -24.97
N ASN A 33 2.30 -0.66 -24.37
CA ASN A 33 3.66 -1.21 -24.28
C ASN A 33 3.83 -2.26 -23.16
N PHE A 34 3.02 -2.20 -22.10
CA PHE A 34 3.16 -3.05 -20.91
C PHE A 34 1.91 -3.91 -20.68
N SER A 35 1.50 -4.66 -21.66
CA SER A 35 0.36 -5.59 -21.58
C SER A 35 0.79 -6.91 -20.93
N ILE A 36 1.30 -6.86 -19.69
CA ILE A 36 1.86 -7.97 -18.93
C ILE A 36 1.09 -8.15 -17.64
N GLY A 37 0.66 -9.37 -17.34
CA GLY A 37 -0.07 -9.70 -16.11
C GLY A 37 -1.45 -9.04 -16.02
N GLU A 38 -2.09 -9.17 -14.86
CA GLU A 38 -3.40 -8.56 -14.58
C GLU A 38 -3.36 -7.59 -13.40
N GLU A 39 -2.30 -7.63 -12.61
CA GLU A 39 -2.15 -6.84 -11.40
C GLU A 39 -2.04 -5.35 -11.73
N LEU A 40 -2.98 -4.57 -11.24
CA LEU A 40 -2.96 -3.11 -11.35
C LEU A 40 -2.09 -2.49 -10.26
N ILE A 41 -1.64 -1.26 -10.51
CA ILE A 41 -1.05 -0.43 -9.46
C ILE A 41 -2.07 -0.29 -8.32
N PRO A 42 -1.71 -0.59 -7.05
CA PRO A 42 -2.61 -0.45 -5.93
C PRO A 42 -3.18 0.97 -5.82
N ILE A 43 -4.48 1.07 -5.56
CA ILE A 43 -5.16 2.38 -5.51
C ILE A 43 -4.63 3.24 -4.36
N GLU A 44 -4.17 2.64 -3.27
CA GLU A 44 -3.55 3.30 -2.12
C GLU A 44 -2.28 4.05 -2.52
N LEU A 45 -1.53 3.51 -3.50
CA LEU A 45 -0.36 4.19 -4.06
C LEU A 45 -0.77 5.38 -4.95
N ILE A 46 -1.84 5.23 -5.73
CA ILE A 46 -2.42 6.33 -6.53
C ILE A 46 -2.89 7.46 -5.61
N TYR A 47 -3.59 7.13 -4.52
CA TYR A 47 -4.03 8.13 -3.53
C TYR A 47 -2.84 8.84 -2.88
N SER A 48 -1.77 8.12 -2.58
CA SER A 48 -0.56 8.71 -2.01
C SER A 48 0.15 9.64 -3.00
N LEU A 49 0.22 9.27 -4.28
CA LEU A 49 0.71 10.18 -5.34
C LEU A 49 -0.19 11.40 -5.48
N THR A 50 -1.51 11.23 -5.48
CA THR A 50 -2.49 12.31 -5.56
C THR A 50 -2.35 13.27 -4.37
N LEU A 51 -2.14 12.74 -3.17
CA LEU A 51 -1.87 13.54 -1.98
C LEU A 51 -0.60 14.39 -2.14
N ILE A 52 0.46 13.82 -2.70
CA ILE A 52 1.68 14.58 -3.02
C ILE A 52 1.38 15.69 -4.04
N LYS A 53 0.58 15.43 -5.08
CA LYS A 53 0.22 16.46 -6.08
C LYS A 53 -0.59 17.60 -5.46
N LYS A 54 -1.54 17.27 -4.60
CA LYS A 54 -2.30 18.26 -3.81
C LYS A 54 -1.36 19.13 -2.98
N ALA A 55 -0.50 18.50 -2.17
CA ALA A 55 0.46 19.18 -1.32
C ALA A 55 1.46 20.05 -2.12
N ALA A 56 1.99 19.52 -3.23
CA ALA A 56 2.89 20.24 -4.11
C ALA A 56 2.23 21.47 -4.76
N SER A 57 0.95 21.38 -5.13
CA SER A 57 0.23 22.54 -5.70
C SER A 57 0.04 23.65 -4.66
N ILE A 58 -0.26 23.29 -3.40
CA ILE A 58 -0.37 24.24 -2.28
C ILE A 58 0.99 24.89 -2.01
N ALA A 59 2.07 24.10 -1.95
CA ALA A 59 3.42 24.62 -1.75
C ALA A 59 3.85 25.55 -2.89
N ASN A 60 3.62 25.17 -4.15
CA ASN A 60 3.96 26.00 -5.30
C ASN A 60 3.15 27.33 -5.31
N PHE A 61 1.90 27.31 -4.87
CA PHE A 61 1.11 28.54 -4.71
C PHE A 61 1.68 29.44 -3.60
N ASN A 62 1.97 28.89 -2.44
CA ASN A 62 2.54 29.64 -1.31
C ASN A 62 3.89 30.27 -1.67
N LEU A 63 4.65 29.63 -2.55
CA LEU A 63 5.93 30.12 -3.08
C LEU A 63 5.79 31.04 -4.31
N GLY A 64 4.56 31.34 -4.75
CA GLY A 64 4.30 32.24 -5.88
C GLY A 64 4.62 31.66 -7.26
N LEU A 65 4.71 30.33 -7.41
CA LEU A 65 5.09 29.65 -8.65
C LEU A 65 3.92 29.24 -9.53
N ILE A 66 2.72 29.18 -8.97
CA ILE A 66 1.44 29.02 -9.68
C ILE A 66 0.43 29.99 -9.10
N ASP A 67 -0.56 30.36 -9.89
CA ASP A 67 -1.63 31.24 -9.43
C ASP A 67 -2.70 30.48 -8.62
N LYS A 68 -3.57 31.25 -7.94
CA LYS A 68 -4.64 30.70 -7.10
C LYS A 68 -5.60 29.82 -7.89
N ARG A 69 -5.96 30.20 -9.13
CA ARG A 69 -6.90 29.43 -9.95
C ARG A 69 -6.36 28.05 -10.27
N LYS A 70 -5.07 27.95 -10.67
CA LYS A 70 -4.42 26.68 -10.94
C LYS A 70 -4.34 25.79 -9.69
N LYS A 71 -3.93 26.36 -8.56
CA LYS A 71 -3.89 25.66 -7.28
C LYS A 71 -5.28 25.13 -6.91
N ASP A 72 -6.33 25.94 -6.98
CA ASP A 72 -7.69 25.53 -6.61
C ASP A 72 -8.17 24.36 -7.50
N LEU A 73 -7.98 24.44 -8.83
CA LEU A 73 -8.36 23.37 -9.76
C LEU A 73 -7.61 22.06 -9.51
N ILE A 74 -6.31 22.12 -9.22
CA ILE A 74 -5.52 20.93 -8.89
C ILE A 74 -6.00 20.30 -7.57
N VAL A 75 -6.22 21.12 -6.54
CA VAL A 75 -6.71 20.65 -5.23
C VAL A 75 -8.09 20.01 -5.35
N GLU A 76 -9.00 20.62 -6.11
CA GLU A 76 -10.33 20.05 -6.35
C GLU A 76 -10.26 18.72 -7.09
N ALA A 77 -9.45 18.62 -8.16
CA ALA A 77 -9.26 17.38 -8.90
C ALA A 77 -8.65 16.28 -8.01
N CYS A 78 -7.64 16.63 -7.21
CA CYS A 78 -7.05 15.71 -6.25
C CYS A 78 -8.07 15.21 -5.20
N THR A 79 -8.97 16.10 -4.74
CA THR A 79 -10.01 15.72 -3.77
C THR A 79 -10.96 14.70 -4.37
N GLU A 80 -11.43 14.89 -5.60
CA GLU A 80 -12.29 13.92 -6.29
C GLU A 80 -11.62 12.54 -6.45
N ILE A 81 -10.32 12.51 -6.76
CA ILE A 81 -9.56 11.26 -6.85
C ILE A 81 -9.47 10.59 -5.47
N LEU A 82 -9.14 11.34 -4.42
CA LEU A 82 -9.03 10.83 -3.04
C LEU A 82 -10.37 10.35 -2.47
N ASP A 83 -11.49 10.88 -2.97
CA ASP A 83 -12.86 10.44 -2.66
C ASP A 83 -13.28 9.18 -3.45
N GLY A 84 -12.39 8.63 -4.31
CA GLY A 84 -12.62 7.41 -5.09
C GLY A 84 -13.50 7.58 -6.34
N LEU A 85 -13.79 8.81 -6.75
CA LEU A 85 -14.70 9.07 -7.87
C LEU A 85 -14.11 8.70 -9.25
N HIS A 86 -12.79 8.47 -9.31
CA HIS A 86 -12.06 8.28 -10.57
C HIS A 86 -11.15 7.05 -10.59
N ASP A 87 -11.37 6.03 -9.74
CA ASP A 87 -10.49 4.86 -9.59
C ASP A 87 -10.27 4.10 -10.90
N SER A 88 -11.31 4.02 -11.75
CA SER A 88 -11.22 3.39 -13.07
C SER A 88 -10.30 4.10 -14.06
N GLN A 89 -9.83 5.31 -13.74
CA GLN A 89 -8.92 6.10 -14.58
C GLN A 89 -7.44 5.77 -14.36
N PHE A 90 -7.14 4.76 -13.51
CA PHE A 90 -5.79 4.30 -13.21
C PHE A 90 -5.57 2.84 -13.65
N PRO A 91 -5.57 2.57 -14.99
CA PRO A 91 -5.58 1.22 -15.54
C PRO A 91 -4.19 0.58 -15.66
N LEU A 92 -3.13 1.23 -15.17
CA LEU A 92 -1.77 0.76 -15.39
C LEU A 92 -1.43 -0.48 -14.57
N LYS A 93 -0.72 -1.41 -15.21
CA LYS A 93 -0.22 -2.63 -14.58
C LYS A 93 1.01 -2.35 -13.72
N VAL A 94 1.25 -3.19 -12.71
CA VAL A 94 2.49 -3.12 -11.92
C VAL A 94 3.74 -3.43 -12.74
N TRP A 95 3.60 -4.23 -13.79
CA TRP A 95 4.67 -4.64 -14.71
C TRP A 95 4.92 -3.55 -15.76
N GLN A 96 5.51 -2.45 -15.31
CA GLN A 96 5.93 -1.31 -16.12
C GLN A 96 7.34 -0.87 -15.73
N THR A 97 7.80 0.33 -16.13
CA THR A 97 9.10 0.83 -15.68
C THR A 97 9.17 0.95 -14.15
N GLY A 98 10.23 0.43 -13.56
CA GLY A 98 10.43 0.43 -12.10
C GLY A 98 10.53 1.83 -11.48
N SER A 99 10.87 2.86 -12.26
CA SER A 99 10.93 4.25 -11.81
C SER A 99 9.55 4.84 -11.46
N GLY A 100 8.43 4.22 -11.89
CA GLY A 100 7.08 4.71 -11.67
C GLY A 100 6.68 5.92 -12.53
N THR A 101 7.45 6.23 -13.58
CA THR A 101 7.18 7.41 -14.42
C THR A 101 5.80 7.37 -15.07
N GLN A 102 5.38 6.22 -15.59
CA GLN A 102 4.06 6.11 -16.22
C GLN A 102 2.93 6.31 -15.20
N THR A 103 3.06 5.75 -14.00
CA THR A 103 2.07 5.93 -12.93
C THR A 103 2.00 7.38 -12.47
N ASN A 104 3.14 8.05 -12.28
CA ASN A 104 3.19 9.48 -11.96
C ASN A 104 2.51 10.32 -13.05
N MET A 105 2.77 10.02 -14.33
CA MET A 105 2.15 10.73 -15.44
C MET A 105 0.66 10.42 -15.55
N ASN A 106 0.22 9.20 -15.26
CA ASN A 106 -1.21 8.87 -15.21
C ASN A 106 -1.95 9.77 -14.22
N VAL A 107 -1.43 9.93 -13.00
CA VAL A 107 -2.02 10.83 -12.01
C VAL A 107 -2.01 12.29 -12.51
N ASN A 108 -0.91 12.75 -13.09
CA ASN A 108 -0.82 14.11 -13.62
C ASN A 108 -1.82 14.37 -14.75
N GLU A 109 -1.96 13.41 -15.69
CA GLU A 109 -2.88 13.52 -16.83
C GLU A 109 -4.35 13.51 -16.37
N VAL A 110 -4.71 12.64 -15.43
CA VAL A 110 -6.07 12.57 -14.87
C VAL A 110 -6.41 13.87 -14.13
N ILE A 111 -5.53 14.42 -13.30
CA ILE A 111 -5.72 15.73 -12.64
C ILE A 111 -5.93 16.84 -13.66
N SER A 112 -5.08 16.88 -14.70
CA SER A 112 -5.19 17.87 -15.77
C SER A 112 -6.54 17.81 -16.51
N ASN A 113 -6.99 16.59 -16.84
CA ASN A 113 -8.24 16.39 -17.57
C ASN A 113 -9.48 16.62 -16.70
N ILE A 114 -9.45 16.32 -15.40
CA ILE A 114 -10.52 16.72 -14.47
C ILE A 114 -10.64 18.25 -14.43
N ALA A 115 -9.53 18.97 -14.36
CA ALA A 115 -9.52 20.43 -14.40
C ALA A 115 -10.05 20.98 -15.74
N ALA A 116 -9.74 20.31 -16.86
CA ALA A 116 -10.29 20.65 -18.16
C ALA A 116 -11.82 20.52 -18.20
N LEU A 117 -12.37 19.40 -17.68
CA LEU A 117 -13.82 19.19 -17.57
C LEU A 117 -14.50 20.27 -16.74
N LYS A 118 -13.94 20.63 -15.58
CA LYS A 118 -14.47 21.67 -14.68
C LYS A 118 -14.52 23.07 -15.33
N THR A 119 -13.70 23.30 -16.32
CA THR A 119 -13.59 24.59 -17.01
C THR A 119 -14.19 24.59 -18.43
N ASN A 120 -14.86 23.48 -18.81
CA ASN A 120 -15.37 23.25 -20.16
C ASN A 120 -14.28 23.37 -21.25
N SER A 121 -13.05 22.97 -20.91
CA SER A 121 -11.95 22.83 -21.85
C SER A 121 -11.94 21.44 -22.47
N GLU A 122 -11.33 21.31 -23.64
CA GLU A 122 -11.21 20.01 -24.34
C GLU A 122 -10.25 19.10 -23.60
N LEU A 123 -10.60 17.80 -23.46
CA LEU A 123 -9.71 16.78 -22.89
C LEU A 123 -8.42 16.64 -23.74
N GLY A 124 -7.29 16.50 -23.07
CA GLY A 124 -5.98 16.44 -23.72
C GLY A 124 -5.44 17.78 -24.23
N SER A 125 -6.18 18.88 -24.06
CA SER A 125 -5.73 20.24 -24.45
C SER A 125 -4.62 20.78 -23.55
N HIS A 126 -4.42 20.18 -22.38
CA HIS A 126 -3.53 20.66 -21.32
C HIS A 126 -3.89 22.08 -20.81
N GLN A 127 -5.16 22.44 -20.92
CA GLN A 127 -5.71 23.72 -20.48
C GLN A 127 -6.88 23.51 -19.50
N PRO A 128 -6.99 24.30 -18.45
CA PRO A 128 -6.07 25.37 -18.02
C PRO A 128 -4.84 24.85 -17.23
N ILE A 129 -4.75 23.54 -16.99
CA ILE A 129 -3.70 22.88 -16.22
C ILE A 129 -2.87 21.96 -17.13
N HIS A 130 -1.56 22.19 -17.19
CA HIS A 130 -0.64 21.30 -17.89
C HIS A 130 -0.15 20.17 -16.96
N PRO A 131 -0.23 18.88 -17.38
CA PRO A 131 0.11 17.75 -16.51
C PRO A 131 1.57 17.78 -16.01
N ASN A 132 2.50 18.24 -16.84
CA ASN A 132 3.91 18.30 -16.46
C ASN A 132 4.30 19.65 -15.84
N ASP A 133 3.91 20.79 -16.48
CA ASP A 133 4.41 22.10 -16.10
C ASP A 133 3.69 22.68 -14.86
N ASP A 134 2.46 22.25 -14.58
CA ASP A 134 1.67 22.70 -13.45
C ASP A 134 1.55 21.61 -12.38
N VAL A 135 1.04 20.40 -12.71
CA VAL A 135 0.81 19.33 -11.71
C VAL A 135 2.12 18.77 -11.18
N ASN A 136 3.10 18.56 -12.06
CA ASN A 136 4.41 18.01 -11.67
C ASN A 136 5.46 19.09 -11.32
N LYS A 137 5.06 20.35 -11.23
CA LYS A 137 5.96 21.48 -10.96
C LYS A 137 6.77 21.26 -9.66
N SER A 138 8.07 21.55 -9.72
CA SER A 138 9.03 21.41 -8.62
C SER A 138 9.32 19.97 -8.19
N GLN A 139 8.91 18.96 -8.98
CA GLN A 139 8.97 17.55 -8.66
C GLN A 139 9.71 16.75 -9.75
N SER A 140 10.14 15.57 -9.38
CA SER A 140 10.51 14.48 -10.31
C SER A 140 9.77 13.20 -9.89
N THR A 141 9.54 12.28 -10.80
CA THR A 141 9.06 10.95 -10.43
C THR A 141 10.03 10.28 -9.46
N ASN A 142 11.33 10.54 -9.59
CA ASN A 142 12.36 9.91 -8.78
C ASN A 142 12.31 10.27 -7.29
N ASP A 143 11.71 11.39 -6.92
CA ASP A 143 11.47 11.75 -5.52
C ASP A 143 10.00 11.52 -5.10
N THR A 144 9.02 11.71 -6.00
CA THR A 144 7.60 11.58 -5.65
C THR A 144 7.12 10.14 -5.57
N PHE A 145 7.58 9.26 -6.46
CA PHE A 145 7.14 7.87 -6.48
C PHE A 145 7.62 7.08 -5.24
N PRO A 146 8.90 7.11 -4.85
CA PRO A 146 9.31 6.49 -3.59
C PRO A 146 8.66 7.13 -2.36
N ALA A 147 8.43 8.46 -2.36
CA ALA A 147 7.66 9.11 -1.29
C ALA A 147 6.24 8.57 -1.21
N ALA A 148 5.57 8.39 -2.35
CA ALA A 148 4.21 7.85 -2.38
C ALA A 148 4.16 6.40 -1.86
N ILE A 149 5.14 5.56 -2.19
CA ILE A 149 5.24 4.20 -1.64
C ILE A 149 5.37 4.26 -0.11
N GLN A 150 6.24 5.12 0.42
CA GLN A 150 6.43 5.25 1.87
C GLN A 150 5.15 5.73 2.55
N ILE A 151 4.48 6.76 2.01
CA ILE A 151 3.21 7.29 2.55
C ILE A 151 2.13 6.21 2.53
N SER A 152 1.99 5.49 1.42
CA SER A 152 1.01 4.40 1.27
C SER A 152 1.23 3.30 2.30
N VAL A 153 2.47 2.80 2.42
CA VAL A 153 2.82 1.74 3.39
C VAL A 153 2.56 2.17 4.83
N VAL A 154 2.97 3.39 5.20
CA VAL A 154 2.72 3.90 6.56
C VAL A 154 1.23 4.04 6.84
N ASN A 155 0.46 4.61 5.91
CA ASN A 155 -0.99 4.75 6.05
C ASN A 155 -1.68 3.40 6.24
N GLU A 156 -1.39 2.42 5.37
CA GLU A 156 -2.03 1.11 5.43
C GLU A 156 -1.67 0.34 6.71
N ILE A 157 -0.43 0.41 7.15
CA ILE A 157 -0.02 -0.24 8.39
C ILE A 157 -0.70 0.42 9.60
N ILE A 158 -0.68 1.74 9.70
CA ILE A 158 -1.21 2.44 10.88
C ILE A 158 -2.74 2.42 10.92
N LYS A 159 -3.42 2.55 9.77
CA LYS A 159 -4.88 2.65 9.72
C LYS A 159 -5.59 1.30 9.65
N ASN A 160 -4.95 0.28 9.09
CA ASN A 160 -5.59 -1.01 8.82
C ASN A 160 -4.90 -2.17 9.53
N LEU A 161 -3.60 -2.40 9.32
CA LEU A 161 -2.91 -3.58 9.85
C LEU A 161 -2.81 -3.56 11.38
N VAL A 162 -2.31 -2.49 11.97
CA VAL A 162 -2.13 -2.37 13.42
C VAL A 162 -3.46 -2.49 14.19
N PRO A 163 -4.55 -1.81 13.81
CA PRO A 163 -5.85 -2.01 14.46
C PRO A 163 -6.35 -3.44 14.38
N THR A 164 -6.16 -4.12 13.24
CA THR A 164 -6.58 -5.52 13.04
C THR A 164 -5.78 -6.49 13.92
N ILE A 165 -4.45 -6.28 14.04
CA ILE A 165 -3.62 -7.07 14.96
C ILE A 165 -4.11 -6.88 16.41
N ARG A 166 -4.39 -5.65 16.82
CA ARG A 166 -4.90 -5.34 18.16
C ARG A 166 -6.24 -5.98 18.44
N GLU A 167 -7.13 -6.00 17.46
CA GLU A 167 -8.43 -6.67 17.59
C GLU A 167 -8.25 -8.18 17.80
N LEU A 168 -7.45 -8.83 17.00
CA LEU A 168 -7.14 -10.26 17.14
C LEU A 168 -6.46 -10.55 18.50
N THR A 169 -5.48 -9.75 18.88
CA THR A 169 -4.80 -9.86 20.18
C THR A 169 -5.77 -9.75 21.34
N LYS A 170 -6.70 -8.78 21.29
CA LYS A 170 -7.74 -8.61 22.31
C LYS A 170 -8.67 -9.83 22.44
N ILE A 171 -9.00 -10.46 21.29
CA ILE A 171 -9.81 -11.68 21.27
C ILE A 171 -9.03 -12.84 21.93
N LEU A 172 -7.75 -12.98 21.63
CA LEU A 172 -6.89 -14.01 22.22
C LEU A 172 -6.69 -13.76 23.73
N ASP A 173 -6.44 -12.54 24.15
CA ASP A 173 -6.34 -12.18 25.57
C ASP A 173 -7.62 -12.53 26.34
N LYS A 174 -8.79 -12.22 25.75
CA LYS A 174 -10.08 -12.59 26.34
C LYS A 174 -10.22 -14.11 26.45
N LYS A 175 -9.87 -14.87 25.43
CA LYS A 175 -9.90 -16.34 25.43
C LYS A 175 -8.92 -16.92 26.45
N SER A 176 -7.73 -16.35 26.56
CA SER A 176 -6.73 -16.72 27.55
C SER A 176 -7.28 -16.60 28.99
N GLU A 177 -7.96 -15.51 29.29
CA GLU A 177 -8.58 -15.30 30.61
C GLU A 177 -9.79 -16.22 30.83
N GLU A 178 -10.66 -16.40 29.83
CA GLU A 178 -11.82 -17.33 29.91
C GLU A 178 -11.39 -18.78 30.19
N TRP A 179 -10.24 -19.20 29.67
CA TRP A 179 -9.77 -20.60 29.73
C TRP A 179 -8.57 -20.78 30.65
N LYS A 180 -8.31 -19.82 31.55
CA LYS A 180 -7.12 -19.84 32.44
C LYS A 180 -7.05 -21.03 33.37
N ASP A 181 -8.22 -21.60 33.75
CA ASP A 181 -8.32 -22.71 34.68
C ASP A 181 -8.58 -24.06 33.97
N LEU A 182 -8.71 -24.07 32.63
CA LEU A 182 -8.93 -25.28 31.85
C LEU A 182 -7.59 -26.01 31.63
N ILE A 183 -7.35 -27.05 32.42
CA ILE A 183 -6.12 -27.85 32.36
C ILE A 183 -6.13 -28.71 31.10
N LYS A 184 -4.99 -28.77 30.42
CA LYS A 184 -4.71 -29.67 29.29
C LYS A 184 -3.31 -30.28 29.40
N ILE A 185 -3.04 -31.31 28.59
CA ILE A 185 -1.68 -31.81 28.44
C ILE A 185 -0.83 -30.84 27.60
N GLY A 186 0.37 -30.53 28.08
CA GLY A 186 1.41 -29.92 27.29
C GLY A 186 2.13 -30.95 26.44
N ARG A 187 2.60 -30.58 25.24
CA ARG A 187 3.33 -31.45 24.34
C ARG A 187 4.68 -30.85 23.97
N THR A 188 5.70 -31.73 23.93
CA THR A 188 6.97 -31.43 23.29
C THR A 188 7.24 -32.54 22.27
N HIS A 189 7.70 -32.18 21.08
CA HIS A 189 7.87 -33.14 19.97
C HIS A 189 6.60 -33.95 19.64
N PHE A 190 5.40 -33.32 19.83
CA PHE A 190 4.08 -33.98 19.75
C PHE A 190 3.86 -35.14 20.74
N GLN A 191 4.73 -35.31 21.73
CA GLN A 191 4.59 -36.28 22.81
C GLN A 191 4.08 -35.62 24.08
N ASP A 192 3.33 -36.37 24.89
CA ASP A 192 2.81 -35.91 26.16
C ASP A 192 3.95 -35.45 27.09
N ALA A 193 3.78 -34.26 27.70
CA ALA A 193 4.73 -33.69 28.63
C ALA A 193 4.02 -33.38 29.97
N VAL A 194 4.19 -32.14 30.46
CA VAL A 194 3.59 -31.72 31.74
C VAL A 194 2.29 -30.93 31.47
N PRO A 195 1.36 -30.87 32.44
CA PRO A 195 0.15 -30.06 32.30
C PRO A 195 0.43 -28.58 32.18
N LEU A 196 -0.42 -27.91 31.39
CA LEU A 196 -0.61 -26.43 31.37
C LEU A 196 -2.09 -26.15 31.21
N THR A 197 -2.47 -24.87 31.13
CA THR A 197 -3.85 -24.50 30.85
C THR A 197 -4.00 -24.03 29.39
N PHE A 198 -5.21 -24.11 28.84
CA PHE A 198 -5.52 -23.48 27.53
C PHE A 198 -5.24 -21.99 27.56
N GLY A 199 -5.55 -21.31 28.69
CA GLY A 199 -5.24 -19.90 28.85
C GLY A 199 -3.75 -19.59 28.70
N GLN A 200 -2.88 -20.41 29.29
CA GLN A 200 -1.41 -20.28 29.13
C GLN A 200 -0.96 -20.48 27.68
N GLU A 201 -1.48 -21.48 26.98
CA GLU A 201 -1.14 -21.70 25.57
C GLU A 201 -1.57 -20.52 24.68
N ILE A 202 -2.81 -20.03 24.84
CA ILE A 202 -3.33 -18.91 24.07
C ILE A 202 -2.61 -17.60 24.42
N SER A 203 -2.19 -17.40 25.68
CA SER A 203 -1.40 -16.22 26.06
C SER A 203 -0.09 -16.12 25.26
N GLY A 204 0.53 -17.27 24.95
CA GLY A 204 1.70 -17.32 24.10
C GLY A 204 1.42 -16.85 22.64
N TRP A 205 0.25 -17.19 22.08
CA TRP A 205 -0.16 -16.70 20.77
C TRP A 205 -0.40 -15.19 20.79
N SER A 206 -1.07 -14.68 21.83
CA SER A 206 -1.30 -13.26 22.00
C SER A 206 0.00 -12.49 22.10
N GLU A 207 0.96 -12.96 22.89
CA GLU A 207 2.25 -12.29 23.07
C GLU A 207 3.07 -12.24 21.77
N GLN A 208 3.07 -13.32 20.96
CA GLN A 208 3.71 -13.33 19.65
C GLN A 208 3.16 -12.22 18.72
N LEU A 209 1.85 -11.94 18.78
CA LEU A 209 1.24 -10.86 17.99
C LEU A 209 1.61 -9.48 18.51
N LYS A 210 1.67 -9.28 19.83
CA LYS A 210 2.11 -8.02 20.46
C LYS A 210 3.57 -7.70 20.10
N ASP A 211 4.43 -8.70 20.16
CA ASP A 211 5.84 -8.56 19.78
C ASP A 211 5.97 -8.18 18.30
N ALA A 212 5.22 -8.84 17.41
CA ALA A 212 5.22 -8.54 15.99
C ALA A 212 4.67 -7.13 15.69
N GLU A 213 3.58 -6.71 16.36
CA GLU A 213 3.05 -5.35 16.25
C GLU A 213 4.09 -4.31 16.63
N ASN A 214 4.73 -4.48 17.79
CA ASN A 214 5.76 -3.55 18.26
C ASN A 214 6.94 -3.45 17.28
N ALA A 215 7.41 -4.59 16.75
CA ALA A 215 8.50 -4.61 15.78
C ALA A 215 8.11 -3.91 14.47
N ILE A 216 6.87 -4.10 13.98
CA ILE A 216 6.35 -3.39 12.81
C ILE A 216 6.33 -1.88 13.07
N ILE A 217 5.73 -1.43 14.17
CA ILE A 217 5.65 0.00 14.51
C ILE A 217 7.05 0.63 14.60
N MET A 218 8.01 -0.04 15.23
CA MET A 218 9.38 0.45 15.32
C MET A 218 10.05 0.56 13.95
N SER A 219 9.78 -0.37 13.04
CA SER A 219 10.35 -0.35 11.70
C SER A 219 9.83 0.78 10.82
N LEU A 220 8.65 1.36 11.13
CA LEU A 220 8.10 2.49 10.39
C LEU A 220 8.88 3.80 10.59
N ASN A 221 9.65 3.94 11.66
CA ASN A 221 10.30 5.21 12.01
C ASN A 221 11.10 5.83 10.86
N GLU A 222 11.76 5.02 10.05
CA GLU A 222 12.55 5.50 8.92
C GLU A 222 11.70 5.79 7.68
N LEU A 223 10.47 5.26 7.57
CA LEU A 223 9.56 5.56 6.45
C LEU A 223 8.91 6.94 6.56
N TYR A 224 8.91 7.55 7.74
CA TYR A 224 8.42 8.92 7.90
C TYR A 224 9.34 9.98 7.27
N PHE A 225 10.57 9.63 6.88
CA PHE A 225 11.49 10.53 6.19
C PHE A 225 11.33 10.40 4.69
N LEU A 226 10.79 11.44 4.03
CA LEU A 226 10.45 11.45 2.61
C LEU A 226 11.58 12.04 1.75
N PRO A 227 11.80 11.52 0.53
CA PRO A 227 12.78 12.04 -0.43
C PRO A 227 12.33 13.32 -1.15
N LEU A 228 11.13 13.84 -0.87
CA LEU A 228 10.57 15.00 -1.57
C LEU A 228 11.54 16.19 -1.58
N GLY A 229 11.62 16.83 -2.74
CA GLY A 229 12.57 17.91 -3.00
C GLY A 229 13.96 17.44 -3.45
N GLY A 230 14.23 16.11 -3.51
CA GLY A 230 15.44 15.57 -4.10
C GLY A 230 15.49 15.69 -5.62
N THR A 231 14.33 15.78 -6.24
CA THR A 231 14.11 15.84 -7.69
C THR A 231 14.75 14.66 -8.43
N ALA A 232 15.50 14.88 -9.52
CA ALA A 232 15.96 13.81 -10.40
C ALA A 232 16.96 12.86 -9.77
N VAL A 233 17.94 13.38 -9.01
CA VAL A 233 19.10 12.62 -8.50
C VAL A 233 19.48 12.95 -7.05
N GLY A 234 18.60 13.61 -6.30
CA GLY A 234 18.84 13.95 -4.89
C GLY A 234 19.45 15.33 -4.64
N THR A 235 19.87 16.05 -5.69
CA THR A 235 20.49 17.38 -5.58
C THR A 235 19.49 18.52 -5.39
N GLY A 236 18.20 18.27 -5.63
CA GLY A 236 17.16 19.28 -5.53
C GLY A 236 17.18 20.32 -6.65
N ILE A 237 17.77 19.99 -7.81
CA ILE A 237 17.77 20.91 -8.96
C ILE A 237 16.32 21.21 -9.40
N ASN A 238 16.00 22.48 -9.64
CA ASN A 238 14.65 22.98 -9.92
C ASN A 238 13.63 22.80 -8.76
N CYS A 239 14.07 22.44 -7.56
CA CYS A 239 13.25 22.47 -6.36
C CYS A 239 13.45 23.80 -5.64
N PRO A 240 12.45 24.67 -5.54
CA PRO A 240 12.61 25.96 -4.85
C PRO A 240 12.74 25.76 -3.35
N LYS A 241 13.47 26.68 -2.72
CA LYS A 241 13.64 26.68 -1.26
C LYS A 241 12.28 26.80 -0.57
N GLY A 242 12.01 25.94 0.39
CA GLY A 242 10.74 25.89 1.14
C GLY A 242 9.72 24.92 0.56
N PHE A 243 9.86 24.46 -0.70
CA PHE A 243 8.89 23.56 -1.33
C PHE A 243 8.73 22.23 -0.56
N CYS A 244 9.85 21.63 -0.18
CA CYS A 244 9.85 20.35 0.53
C CYS A 244 9.13 20.46 1.88
N GLU A 245 9.47 21.47 2.65
CA GLU A 245 8.93 21.73 3.98
C GLU A 245 7.41 22.01 3.94
N GLU A 246 6.96 22.85 3.00
CA GLU A 246 5.54 23.15 2.78
C GLU A 246 4.76 21.90 2.32
N SER A 247 5.31 21.14 1.38
CA SER A 247 4.65 19.93 0.88
C SER A 247 4.53 18.87 1.97
N ILE A 248 5.58 18.60 2.73
CA ILE A 248 5.56 17.62 3.81
C ILE A 248 4.60 18.04 4.93
N LYS A 249 4.54 19.33 5.25
CA LYS A 249 3.57 19.84 6.22
C LYS A 249 2.14 19.56 5.76
N SER A 250 1.81 19.88 4.51
CA SER A 250 0.47 19.61 3.95
C SER A 250 0.14 18.11 3.98
N ILE A 251 1.09 17.23 3.63
CA ILE A 251 0.90 15.77 3.69
C ILE A 251 0.65 15.32 5.13
N SER A 252 1.40 15.85 6.08
CA SER A 252 1.25 15.51 7.50
C SER A 252 -0.12 15.94 8.04
N ASP A 253 -0.57 17.15 7.67
CA ASP A 253 -1.88 17.67 8.07
C ASP A 253 -3.03 16.84 7.49
N ASP A 254 -2.95 16.44 6.21
CA ASP A 254 -3.98 15.64 5.53
C ASP A 254 -4.05 14.19 6.05
N THR A 255 -2.92 13.61 6.46
CA THR A 255 -2.87 12.20 6.92
C THR A 255 -3.02 12.02 8.42
N ASN A 256 -2.84 13.08 9.21
CA ASN A 256 -2.63 13.06 10.67
C ASN A 256 -1.40 12.22 11.07
N LEU A 257 -0.36 12.16 10.23
CA LEU A 257 0.90 11.47 10.47
C LEU A 257 2.07 12.44 10.29
N MET A 258 3.08 12.33 11.17
CA MET A 258 4.21 13.25 11.16
C MET A 258 5.29 12.79 10.20
N PHE A 259 5.27 13.29 8.96
CA PHE A 259 6.33 13.08 8.00
C PHE A 259 7.41 14.15 8.12
N TYR A 260 8.63 13.81 7.68
CA TYR A 260 9.83 14.63 7.78
C TYR A 260 10.60 14.63 6.47
N LYS A 261 11.38 15.67 6.25
CA LYS A 261 12.35 15.72 5.17
C LYS A 261 13.49 14.74 5.42
N SER A 262 13.89 14.00 4.39
CA SER A 262 15.07 13.13 4.48
C SER A 262 16.34 13.91 4.80
N LYS A 263 17.19 13.33 5.64
CA LYS A 263 18.52 13.87 5.96
C LYS A 263 19.50 13.70 4.79
N ASN A 264 19.27 12.71 3.93
CA ASN A 264 20.14 12.40 2.81
C ASN A 264 19.30 11.83 1.65
N ASN A 265 18.98 12.70 0.67
CA ASN A 265 18.20 12.31 -0.50
C ASN A 265 18.94 11.31 -1.40
N PHE A 266 20.26 11.30 -1.43
CA PHE A 266 21.04 10.35 -2.24
C PHE A 266 20.84 8.91 -1.76
N SER A 267 20.85 8.69 -0.44
CA SER A 267 20.62 7.38 0.15
C SER A 267 19.18 6.91 -0.08
N ILE A 268 18.19 7.74 0.24
CA ILE A 268 16.78 7.33 0.24
C ILE A 268 16.21 7.15 -1.18
N MET A 269 16.79 7.81 -2.19
CA MET A 269 16.39 7.68 -3.59
C MET A 269 17.11 6.54 -4.31
N ALA A 270 18.28 6.12 -3.84
CA ALA A 270 19.06 5.05 -4.46
C ALA A 270 18.76 3.67 -3.88
N SER A 271 18.05 3.57 -2.75
CA SER A 271 17.80 2.32 -2.04
C SER A 271 16.44 2.35 -1.34
N HIS A 272 15.81 1.19 -1.26
CA HIS A 272 14.54 0.98 -0.55
C HIS A 272 14.72 0.12 0.71
N ASP A 273 15.89 0.14 1.34
CA ASP A 273 16.23 -0.65 2.55
C ASP A 273 15.17 -0.53 3.65
N ARG A 274 14.59 0.66 3.81
CA ARG A 274 13.54 0.93 4.80
C ARG A 274 12.26 0.15 4.52
N LEU A 275 11.86 0.04 3.25
CA LEU A 275 10.72 -0.77 2.83
C LEU A 275 11.00 -2.27 3.02
N ALA A 276 12.20 -2.73 2.67
CA ALA A 276 12.61 -4.10 2.89
C ALA A 276 12.63 -4.46 4.39
N GLN A 277 13.08 -3.53 5.25
CA GLN A 277 13.05 -3.71 6.70
C GLN A 277 11.61 -3.88 7.23
N VAL A 278 10.68 -3.03 6.81
CA VAL A 278 9.26 -3.15 7.19
C VAL A 278 8.67 -4.47 6.69
N MET A 279 8.94 -4.83 5.44
CA MET A 279 8.45 -6.10 4.87
C MET A 279 9.00 -7.31 5.62
N SER A 280 10.25 -7.26 6.13
CA SER A 280 10.81 -8.30 6.97
C SER A 280 10.06 -8.45 8.31
N GLN A 281 9.58 -7.36 8.91
CA GLN A 281 8.74 -7.44 10.11
C GLN A 281 7.35 -7.99 9.81
N ILE A 282 6.77 -7.65 8.67
CA ILE A 282 5.49 -8.23 8.21
C ILE A 282 5.65 -9.75 7.97
N LYS A 283 6.78 -10.22 7.43
CA LYS A 283 7.08 -11.65 7.33
C LYS A 283 7.12 -12.34 8.71
N ILE A 284 7.69 -11.68 9.73
CA ILE A 284 7.71 -12.24 11.10
C ILE A 284 6.29 -12.41 11.63
N LEU A 285 5.42 -11.40 11.46
CA LEU A 285 3.99 -11.50 11.77
C LEU A 285 3.33 -12.66 11.01
N ALA A 286 3.59 -12.78 9.71
CA ALA A 286 3.07 -13.90 8.92
C ALA A 286 3.54 -15.26 9.46
N GLY A 287 4.77 -15.36 9.94
CA GLY A 287 5.30 -16.55 10.61
C GLY A 287 4.55 -16.90 11.89
N ALA A 288 4.27 -15.92 12.74
CA ALA A 288 3.48 -16.10 13.96
C ALA A 288 2.04 -16.55 13.65
N LEU A 289 1.38 -15.88 12.71
CA LEU A 289 0.01 -16.23 12.28
C LEU A 289 -0.05 -17.62 11.63
N PHE A 290 0.94 -17.99 10.83
CA PHE A 290 1.06 -19.33 10.25
C PHE A 290 1.18 -20.40 11.32
N LYS A 291 2.01 -20.17 12.34
CA LYS A 291 2.17 -21.07 13.50
C LYS A 291 0.86 -21.20 14.27
N ILE A 292 0.20 -20.11 14.61
CA ILE A 292 -1.09 -20.12 15.32
C ILE A 292 -2.15 -20.89 14.53
N SER A 293 -2.23 -20.65 13.20
CA SER A 293 -3.14 -21.39 12.32
C SER A 293 -2.89 -22.89 12.34
N ASN A 294 -1.63 -23.33 12.34
CA ASN A 294 -1.27 -24.75 12.41
C ASN A 294 -1.60 -25.34 13.77
N ASP A 295 -1.34 -24.65 14.85
CA ASP A 295 -1.71 -25.10 16.20
C ASP A 295 -3.22 -25.34 16.27
N ILE A 296 -4.04 -24.38 15.83
CA ILE A 296 -5.50 -24.52 15.83
C ILE A 296 -5.94 -25.72 14.97
N LYS A 297 -5.36 -25.92 13.78
CA LYS A 297 -5.66 -27.07 12.91
C LYS A 297 -5.33 -28.39 13.59
N ILE A 298 -4.19 -28.49 14.27
CA ILE A 298 -3.76 -29.69 14.97
C ILE A 298 -4.67 -29.95 16.18
N LEU A 299 -4.92 -28.95 17.01
CA LEU A 299 -5.73 -29.07 18.23
C LEU A 299 -7.21 -29.34 17.91
N SER A 300 -7.72 -28.92 16.74
CA SER A 300 -9.09 -29.19 16.30
C SER A 300 -9.24 -30.46 15.45
N SER A 301 -8.16 -31.19 15.21
CA SER A 301 -8.17 -32.39 14.35
C SER A 301 -8.99 -33.54 14.94
N GLY A 302 -9.67 -34.27 14.11
CA GLY A 302 -10.48 -35.46 14.55
C GLY A 302 -11.92 -35.35 14.08
N PRO A 303 -12.88 -35.82 14.91
CA PRO A 303 -12.82 -36.11 16.38
C PRO A 303 -12.22 -37.48 16.75
N ARG A 304 -12.26 -38.49 15.89
CA ARG A 304 -11.93 -39.87 16.30
C ARG A 304 -10.44 -40.21 16.23
N SER A 305 -9.75 -39.69 15.23
CA SER A 305 -8.35 -40.03 14.94
C SER A 305 -7.43 -38.81 15.02
N GLY A 306 -7.84 -37.79 15.76
CA GLY A 306 -7.10 -36.57 15.99
C GLY A 306 -7.06 -36.16 17.46
N ILE A 307 -6.54 -34.97 17.73
CA ILE A 307 -6.36 -34.45 19.10
C ILE A 307 -7.68 -34.01 19.71
N TYR A 308 -8.48 -33.28 18.92
CA TYR A 308 -9.83 -32.82 19.29
C TYR A 308 -9.93 -32.07 20.63
N GLU A 309 -8.93 -31.27 20.95
CA GLU A 309 -8.94 -30.38 22.12
C GLU A 309 -9.70 -29.08 21.88
N LEU A 310 -9.83 -28.65 20.59
CA LEU A 310 -10.58 -27.48 20.17
C LEU A 310 -11.74 -27.90 19.27
N ILE A 311 -12.89 -27.25 19.46
CA ILE A 311 -14.05 -27.33 18.56
C ILE A 311 -14.13 -26.01 17.83
N ILE A 312 -13.95 -26.03 16.50
CA ILE A 312 -14.03 -24.85 15.65
C ILE A 312 -15.45 -24.68 15.09
N PRO A 313 -15.89 -23.43 14.81
CA PRO A 313 -17.18 -23.17 14.20
C PRO A 313 -17.29 -23.83 12.82
N GLN A 314 -18.50 -24.30 12.49
CA GLN A 314 -18.85 -24.74 11.15
C GLN A 314 -19.31 -23.54 10.34
N ASN A 315 -18.45 -23.02 9.46
CA ASN A 315 -18.74 -21.86 8.65
C ASN A 315 -19.34 -22.20 7.29
N GLU A 316 -18.98 -23.37 6.72
CA GLU A 316 -19.47 -23.90 5.45
C GLU A 316 -19.53 -25.44 5.47
N PRO A 317 -20.24 -26.09 4.51
CA PRO A 317 -20.20 -27.53 4.36
C PRO A 317 -18.79 -28.02 4.06
N GLY A 318 -18.19 -28.83 4.97
CA GLY A 318 -16.81 -29.29 4.85
C GLY A 318 -16.58 -30.37 3.80
N SER A 319 -17.66 -31.04 3.32
CA SER A 319 -17.60 -32.11 2.33
C SER A 319 -18.98 -32.35 1.73
N SER A 320 -19.02 -32.62 0.42
CA SER A 320 -20.27 -32.99 -0.28
C SER A 320 -20.73 -34.44 0.03
N ILE A 321 -19.82 -35.30 0.46
CA ILE A 321 -20.08 -36.75 0.65
C ILE A 321 -19.95 -37.20 2.12
N MET A 322 -19.49 -36.35 3.03
CA MET A 322 -19.31 -36.65 4.45
C MET A 322 -20.03 -35.58 5.29
N PRO A 323 -21.34 -35.75 5.56
CA PRO A 323 -22.10 -34.79 6.36
C PRO A 323 -21.51 -34.63 7.77
N GLY A 324 -21.44 -33.40 8.26
CA GLY A 324 -20.91 -33.10 9.59
C GLY A 324 -19.37 -33.03 9.68
N LYS A 325 -18.65 -33.18 8.55
CA LYS A 325 -17.20 -32.93 8.53
C LYS A 325 -16.94 -31.43 8.56
N VAL A 326 -16.28 -30.94 9.61
CA VAL A 326 -15.91 -29.53 9.78
C VAL A 326 -14.43 -29.37 9.46
N ASN A 327 -14.11 -28.55 8.46
CA ASN A 327 -12.72 -28.27 8.06
C ASN A 327 -12.26 -26.93 8.67
N PRO A 328 -10.95 -26.78 8.99
CA PRO A 328 -10.38 -25.56 9.53
C PRO A 328 -10.07 -24.52 8.42
N THR A 329 -11.07 -24.23 7.55
CA THR A 329 -10.89 -23.49 6.29
C THR A 329 -10.35 -22.08 6.48
N GLN A 330 -10.72 -21.38 7.56
CA GLN A 330 -10.17 -20.06 7.89
C GLN A 330 -8.68 -20.13 8.21
N CYS A 331 -8.25 -21.17 8.95
CA CYS A 331 -6.85 -21.41 9.22
C CYS A 331 -6.06 -21.78 7.96
N GLU A 332 -6.69 -22.51 7.02
CA GLU A 332 -6.09 -22.86 5.74
C GLU A 332 -5.89 -21.59 4.89
N ALA A 333 -6.91 -20.75 4.77
CA ALA A 333 -6.85 -19.48 4.05
C ALA A 333 -5.75 -18.56 4.64
N LEU A 334 -5.71 -18.41 5.96
CA LEU A 334 -4.68 -17.62 6.62
C LEU A 334 -3.27 -18.19 6.37
N SER A 335 -3.11 -19.51 6.38
CA SER A 335 -1.83 -20.15 6.04
C SER A 335 -1.37 -19.85 4.61
N MET A 336 -2.31 -19.82 3.64
CA MET A 336 -2.00 -19.45 2.25
C MET A 336 -1.57 -17.99 2.13
N VAL A 337 -2.27 -17.06 2.80
CA VAL A 337 -1.90 -15.64 2.84
C VAL A 337 -0.50 -15.45 3.43
N CYS A 338 -0.21 -16.11 4.56
CA CYS A 338 1.11 -16.06 5.17
C CYS A 338 2.22 -16.57 4.24
N THR A 339 1.97 -17.67 3.52
CA THR A 339 2.91 -18.21 2.54
C THR A 339 3.18 -17.23 1.40
N GLN A 340 2.14 -16.57 0.89
CA GLN A 340 2.26 -15.54 -0.16
C GLN A 340 3.11 -14.35 0.33
N ILE A 341 2.87 -13.87 1.56
CA ILE A 341 3.64 -12.77 2.17
C ILE A 341 5.12 -13.14 2.29
N MET A 342 5.45 -14.37 2.69
CA MET A 342 6.84 -14.83 2.76
C MET A 342 7.52 -14.81 1.39
N GLY A 343 6.82 -15.19 0.32
CA GLY A 343 7.31 -15.10 -1.05
C GLY A 343 7.51 -13.67 -1.52
N LEU A 344 6.58 -12.77 -1.21
CA LEU A 344 6.66 -11.35 -1.53
C LEU A 344 7.81 -10.65 -0.78
N GLU A 345 8.09 -11.03 0.47
CA GLU A 345 9.24 -10.48 1.21
C GLU A 345 10.56 -10.79 0.49
N TYR A 346 10.74 -12.00 0.00
CA TYR A 346 11.92 -12.35 -0.78
C TYR A 346 12.03 -11.49 -2.05
N ALA A 347 10.92 -11.29 -2.77
CA ALA A 347 10.89 -10.44 -3.96
C ALA A 347 11.26 -8.98 -3.64
N VAL A 348 10.71 -8.41 -2.56
CA VAL A 348 11.04 -7.05 -2.11
C VAL A 348 12.51 -6.91 -1.74
N SER A 349 13.06 -7.89 -1.02
CA SER A 349 14.48 -7.90 -0.63
C SER A 349 15.41 -7.97 -1.85
N MET A 350 15.06 -8.76 -2.87
CA MET A 350 15.82 -8.83 -4.13
C MET A 350 15.71 -7.54 -4.93
N ALA A 351 14.50 -6.98 -5.06
CA ALA A 351 14.29 -5.73 -5.77
C ALA A 351 15.07 -4.56 -5.13
N ASN A 352 15.07 -4.49 -3.79
CA ASN A 352 15.84 -3.48 -3.06
C ASN A 352 17.35 -3.56 -3.34
N SER A 353 17.88 -4.77 -3.51
CA SER A 353 19.32 -4.98 -3.71
C SER A 353 19.83 -4.49 -5.08
N SER A 354 18.95 -4.19 -6.03
CA SER A 354 19.36 -3.74 -7.37
C SER A 354 19.86 -2.29 -7.38
N GLY A 355 19.31 -1.42 -6.55
CA GLY A 355 19.71 -0.01 -6.47
C GLY A 355 19.45 0.82 -7.75
N THR A 356 18.51 0.37 -8.60
CA THR A 356 18.22 1.00 -9.90
C THR A 356 16.80 1.54 -9.96
#